data_35eb08ed22ba840c28edac7686064677
#
_entry.id   35eb08ed22ba840c28edac7686064677
#
_cell.length_a   1.000
_cell.length_b   1.000
_cell.length_c   1.000
_cell.angle_alpha   90.00
_cell.angle_beta   90.00
_cell.angle_gamma   90.00
#
_symmetry.space_group_name_H-M   'P 1'
#
loop_
_entity.id
_entity.type
_entity.pdbx_description
1 polymer ?
#
loop_
_entity_poly.entity_id
_entity_poly.type
_entity_poly.pdbx_seq_one_letter_code
_entity_poly.pdbx_strand_id
1 'polypeptide(L)' 'MSRIEEIKRRAAEYEDADTNARLKALVEKHGIEEVVAASGLSVSSVVQYTTRTNTHPVAWKTLIKAETILSQI' A
#
# COMPACT_ATOMS: atom_id res chain seq x y z
N MET A 1 -23.21 -13.93 -14.45
CA MET A 1 -21.84 -13.36 -14.50
C MET A 1 -20.84 -14.48 -14.20
N SER A 2 -19.81 -14.63 -15.00
CA SER A 2 -18.82 -15.67 -14.76
C SER A 2 -17.88 -15.28 -13.62
N ARG A 3 -17.29 -16.30 -13.01
CA ARG A 3 -16.31 -16.09 -11.94
C ARG A 3 -15.09 -15.32 -12.45
N ILE A 4 -14.69 -15.54 -13.70
CA ILE A 4 -13.57 -14.84 -14.31
C ILE A 4 -13.85 -13.35 -14.44
N GLU A 5 -15.06 -12.98 -14.82
CA GLU A 5 -15.45 -11.56 -14.92
C GLU A 5 -15.44 -10.89 -13.55
N GLU A 6 -15.90 -11.59 -12.52
CA GLU A 6 -15.84 -11.06 -11.17
C GLU A 6 -14.40 -10.88 -10.69
N ILE A 7 -13.53 -11.83 -10.97
CA ILE A 7 -12.11 -11.73 -10.63
C ILE A 7 -11.47 -10.53 -11.33
N LYS A 8 -11.75 -10.36 -12.63
CA LYS A 8 -11.22 -9.22 -13.39
C LYS A 8 -11.69 -7.89 -12.83
N ARG A 9 -12.96 -7.80 -12.44
CA ARG A 9 -13.51 -6.58 -11.84
C ARG A 9 -12.80 -6.24 -10.53
N ARG A 10 -12.60 -7.23 -9.66
CA ARG A 10 -11.90 -7.02 -8.39
C ARG A 10 -10.44 -6.66 -8.61
N ALA A 11 -9.79 -7.28 -9.57
CA ALA A 11 -8.41 -6.92 -9.93
C ALA A 11 -8.31 -5.48 -10.41
N ALA A 12 -9.28 -5.02 -11.20
CA ALA A 12 -9.31 -3.63 -11.67
C ALA A 12 -9.51 -2.65 -10.51
N GLU A 13 -10.30 -3.01 -9.49
CA GLU A 13 -10.46 -2.19 -8.30
C GLU A 13 -9.14 -1.98 -7.58
N TYR A 14 -8.29 -3.00 -7.50
CA TYR A 14 -6.97 -2.89 -6.90
C TYR A 14 -6.02 -2.05 -7.74
N GLU A 15 -6.08 -2.15 -9.07
CA GLU A 15 -5.26 -1.34 -9.95
C GLU A 15 -5.62 0.14 -9.84
N ASP A 16 -6.91 0.44 -9.66
CA ASP A 16 -7.39 1.81 -9.51
C ASP A 16 -7.18 2.35 -8.09
N ALA A 17 -6.84 1.49 -7.13
CA ALA A 17 -6.64 1.93 -5.75
C ALA A 17 -5.40 2.81 -5.66
N ASP A 18 -5.50 3.92 -4.93
CA ASP A 18 -4.36 4.76 -4.65
C ASP A 18 -3.56 4.14 -3.50
N THR A 19 -2.62 3.25 -3.86
CA THR A 19 -1.80 2.56 -2.88
C THR A 19 -0.88 3.51 -2.12
N ASN A 20 -0.46 4.60 -2.76
CA ASN A 20 0.40 5.58 -2.10
C ASN A 20 -0.37 6.37 -1.04
N ALA A 21 -1.63 6.71 -1.29
CA ALA A 21 -2.47 7.36 -0.30
C ALA A 21 -2.72 6.44 0.91
N ARG A 22 -2.93 5.15 0.68
CA ARG A 22 -3.09 4.17 1.76
C ARG A 22 -1.81 4.01 2.57
N LEU A 23 -0.65 3.99 1.90
CA LEU A 23 0.64 3.93 2.59
C LEU A 23 0.86 5.18 3.44
N LYS A 24 0.53 6.35 2.90
CA LYS A 24 0.61 7.61 3.65
C LYS A 24 -0.28 7.58 4.90
N ALA A 25 -1.48 7.03 4.79
CA ALA A 25 -2.39 6.88 5.92
C ALA A 25 -1.80 5.98 7.01
N LEU A 26 -1.10 4.90 6.62
CA LEU A 26 -0.40 4.04 7.58
C LEU A 26 0.71 4.80 8.30
N VAL A 27 1.49 5.61 7.57
CA VAL A 27 2.54 6.42 8.17
C VAL A 27 1.96 7.42 9.16
N GLU A 28 0.85 8.07 8.83
CA GLU A 28 0.19 9.01 9.71
C GLU A 28 -0.36 8.34 10.98
N LYS A 29 -0.85 7.11 10.85
CA LYS A 29 -1.44 6.37 11.96
C LYS A 29 -0.40 5.70 12.87
N HIS A 30 0.63 5.10 12.29
CA HIS A 30 1.58 4.25 13.02
C HIS A 30 2.98 4.86 13.15
N GLY A 31 3.33 5.81 12.31
CA GLY A 31 4.66 6.38 12.24
C GLY A 31 5.52 5.67 11.20
N ILE A 32 6.50 6.41 10.67
CA ILE A 32 7.32 5.92 9.56
C ILE A 32 8.15 4.69 9.94
N GLU A 33 8.65 4.63 11.17
CA GLU A 33 9.50 3.52 11.62
C GLU A 33 8.75 2.19 11.62
N GLU A 34 7.50 2.20 12.07
CA GLU A 34 6.67 1.00 12.09
C GLU A 34 6.31 0.57 10.68
N VAL A 35 6.01 1.52 9.79
CA VAL A 35 5.68 1.21 8.40
C VAL A 35 6.91 0.64 7.68
N VAL A 36 8.09 1.20 7.90
CA VAL A 36 9.34 0.67 7.35
C VAL A 36 9.56 -0.78 7.80
N ALA A 37 9.40 -1.05 9.08
CA ALA A 37 9.59 -2.39 9.63
C ALA A 37 8.57 -3.38 9.05
N ALA A 38 7.31 -2.98 8.94
CA ALA A 38 6.24 -3.86 8.48
C ALA A 38 6.29 -4.11 6.97
N SER A 39 6.66 -3.11 6.19
CA SER A 39 6.69 -3.22 4.73
C SER A 39 7.97 -3.85 4.19
N GLY A 40 9.07 -3.78 4.93
CA GLY A 40 10.39 -4.16 4.43
C GLY A 40 11.02 -3.14 3.50
N LEU A 41 10.40 -1.97 3.33
CA LEU A 41 10.95 -0.88 2.53
C LEU A 41 11.96 -0.08 3.36
N SER A 42 12.81 0.68 2.66
CA SER A 42 13.69 1.64 3.34
C SER A 42 12.93 2.90 3.70
N VAL A 43 13.47 3.69 4.63
CA VAL A 43 12.88 5.00 4.97
C VAL A 43 12.78 5.88 3.73
N SER A 44 13.83 5.92 2.91
CA SER A 44 13.84 6.68 1.66
C SER A 44 12.72 6.25 0.71
N SER A 45 12.50 4.94 0.57
CA SER A 45 11.43 4.42 -0.28
C SER A 45 10.05 4.83 0.21
N VAL A 46 9.80 4.72 1.52
CA VAL A 46 8.51 5.12 2.10
C VAL A 46 8.28 6.62 1.89
N VAL A 47 9.28 7.44 2.12
CA VAL A 47 9.20 8.88 1.88
C VAL A 47 8.87 9.18 0.42
N GLN A 48 9.56 8.51 -0.53
CA GLN A 48 9.31 8.70 -1.96
C GLN A 48 7.88 8.33 -2.34
N TYR A 49 7.38 7.19 -1.86
CA TYR A 49 6.04 6.74 -2.19
C TYR A 49 4.95 7.64 -1.60
N THR A 50 5.23 8.32 -0.51
CA THR A 50 4.26 9.19 0.16
C THR A 50 4.40 10.66 -0.24
N THR A 51 5.35 10.99 -1.12
CA THR A 51 5.54 12.36 -1.62
C THR A 51 4.55 12.63 -2.76
N ARG A 52 3.95 13.83 -2.76
CA ARG A 52 2.94 14.22 -3.75
C ARG A 52 3.39 14.11 -5.21
N THR A 53 4.67 14.31 -5.46
CA THR A 53 5.23 14.31 -6.82
C THR A 53 5.55 12.92 -7.33
N ASN A 54 5.45 11.90 -6.49
CA ASN A 54 5.76 10.55 -6.91
C ASN A 54 4.61 9.97 -7.71
N THR A 55 4.90 9.54 -8.95
CA THR A 55 3.94 8.93 -9.86
C THR A 55 4.01 7.40 -9.86
N HIS A 56 4.99 6.82 -9.14
CA HIS A 56 5.14 5.37 -9.07
C HIS A 56 4.34 4.82 -7.88
N PRO A 57 3.39 3.93 -8.12
CA PRO A 57 2.62 3.34 -7.02
C PRO A 57 3.44 2.32 -6.25
N VAL A 58 3.24 2.26 -4.94
CA VAL A 58 3.81 1.19 -4.14
C VAL A 58 3.12 -0.13 -4.54
N ALA A 59 3.88 -1.22 -4.54
CA ALA A 59 3.33 -2.53 -4.89
C ALA A 59 2.18 -2.90 -3.93
N TRP A 60 1.06 -3.34 -4.50
CA TRP A 60 -0.12 -3.73 -3.71
C TRP A 60 0.23 -4.79 -2.66
N LYS A 61 1.02 -5.77 -3.04
CA LYS A 61 1.45 -6.85 -2.16
C LYS A 61 2.20 -6.33 -0.93
N THR A 62 3.08 -5.35 -1.15
CA THR A 62 3.85 -4.71 -0.06
C THR A 62 2.93 -3.93 0.87
N LEU A 63 1.99 -3.19 0.31
CA LEU A 63 1.02 -2.42 1.09
C LEU A 63 0.15 -3.32 1.95
N ILE A 64 -0.40 -4.39 1.40
CA ILE A 64 -1.26 -5.33 2.13
C ILE A 64 -0.47 -6.01 3.25
N LYS A 65 0.78 -6.38 2.99
CA LYS A 65 1.65 -6.94 4.02
C LYS A 65 1.78 -5.99 5.20
N ALA A 66 2.07 -4.73 4.94
CA ALA A 66 2.23 -3.72 5.99
C ALA A 66 0.91 -3.50 6.74
N GLU A 67 -0.20 -3.34 6.03
CA GLU A 67 -1.52 -3.16 6.64
C GLU A 67 -1.89 -4.34 7.53
N THR A 68 -1.65 -5.55 7.06
CA THR A 68 -2.00 -6.77 7.81
C THR A 68 -1.17 -6.88 9.09
N ILE A 69 0.14 -6.69 8.99
CA ILE A 69 1.03 -6.77 10.15
C ILE A 69 0.67 -5.71 11.19
N LEU A 70 0.49 -4.47 10.76
CA LEU A 70 0.18 -3.37 11.68
C LEU A 70 -1.20 -3.51 12.31
N SER A 71 -2.14 -4.15 11.64
CA SER A 71 -3.47 -4.40 12.22
C SER A 71 -3.45 -5.49 13.27
N GLN A 72 -2.43 -6.35 13.31
CA GLN A 72 -2.27 -7.43 14.28
C GLN A 72 -1.57 -6.98 15.56
N ILE A 73 -0.98 -5.83 15.56
CA ILE A 73 -0.28 -5.26 16.71
C ILE A 73 -1.18 -4.22 17.38
#